data_033ada8024263a91c1feb42efe54253c
#
_entry.id   033ada8024263a91c1feb42efe54253c
#
_cell.length_a   1.000
_cell.length_b   1.000
_cell.length_c   1.000
_cell.angle_alpha   90.00
_cell.angle_beta   90.00
_cell.angle_gamma   90.00
#
_symmetry.space_group_name_H-M   'P 1'
#
loop_
_entity.id
_entity.type
_entity.pdbx_description
1 polymer ?
#
loop_
_entity_poly.entity_id
_entity_poly.type
_entity_poly.pdbx_seq_one_letter_code
_entity_poly.pdbx_strand_id
1 'polypeptide(L)'
;RYLTAKSDKQAKFSALFGGYLFIPVSAVFFMIGTALYTYYKTFPELLPAGVEGDAVFPYFIVHALPTGLTGLLIASIFAAGMSTVATSITSSATIILTDYYARYINKKPTEKQSVRALYVSNVLIGIIGIFVALAFLNVESALDAWWALSSIFSGGMLGLFLLGYISKKARNVDACLLYTSPSPRD
;
A
#
# COMPACT_ATOMS: atom_id res chain seq x y z
N ARG A 1 -3.77 5.72 12.85
CA ARG A 1 -3.24 7.11 12.81
C ARG A 1 -4.33 8.14 13.07
N TYR A 2 -5.52 8.01 12.54
CA TYR A 2 -6.62 8.97 12.80
C TYR A 2 -7.06 8.98 14.26
N LEU A 3 -6.96 7.85 14.97
CA LEU A 3 -7.26 7.74 16.41
C LEU A 3 -6.27 8.49 17.31
N THR A 4 -5.09 8.86 16.82
CA THR A 4 -4.09 9.65 17.55
C THR A 4 -4.23 11.16 17.34
N ALA A 5 -5.21 11.60 16.54
CA ALA A 5 -5.50 13.02 16.34
C ALA A 5 -6.07 13.64 17.62
N LYS A 6 -5.73 14.92 17.88
CA LYS A 6 -6.18 15.65 19.09
C LYS A 6 -7.70 15.87 19.15
N SER A 7 -8.41 15.79 18.02
CA SER A 7 -9.86 15.91 17.94
C SER A 7 -10.43 15.23 16.70
N ASP A 8 -11.70 14.83 16.75
CA ASP A 8 -12.43 14.24 15.63
C ASP A 8 -12.47 15.16 14.40
N LYS A 9 -12.53 16.47 14.63
CA LYS A 9 -12.51 17.48 13.56
C LYS A 9 -11.19 17.46 12.80
N GLN A 10 -10.07 17.34 13.51
CA GLN A 10 -8.74 17.22 12.89
C GLN A 10 -8.57 15.90 12.17
N ALA A 11 -9.07 14.80 12.72
CA ALA A 11 -9.04 13.49 12.06
C ALA A 11 -9.81 13.51 10.74
N LYS A 12 -11.03 14.06 10.75
CA LYS A 12 -11.84 14.22 9.52
C LYS A 12 -11.18 15.13 8.50
N PHE A 13 -10.63 16.28 8.93
CA PHE A 13 -9.94 17.20 8.04
C PHE A 13 -8.71 16.53 7.39
N SER A 14 -7.89 15.80 8.17
CA SER A 14 -6.72 15.10 7.65
C SER A 14 -7.09 14.02 6.63
N ALA A 15 -8.18 13.29 6.87
CA ALA A 15 -8.68 12.28 5.94
C ALA A 15 -9.17 12.90 4.62
N LEU A 16 -9.96 13.98 4.71
CA LEU A 16 -10.45 14.69 3.54
C LEU A 16 -9.31 15.35 2.76
N PHE A 17 -8.38 16.00 3.44
CA PHE A 17 -7.22 16.64 2.81
C PHE A 17 -6.34 15.62 2.07
N GLY A 18 -6.10 14.43 2.68
CA GLY A 18 -5.40 13.34 2.01
C GLY A 18 -6.14 12.87 0.74
N GLY A 19 -7.46 12.73 0.80
CA GLY A 19 -8.28 12.39 -0.36
C GLY A 19 -8.22 13.44 -1.47
N TYR A 20 -8.30 14.72 -1.12
CA TYR A 20 -8.17 15.80 -2.10
C TYR A 20 -6.77 15.90 -2.72
N LEU A 21 -5.72 15.65 -1.94
CA LEU A 21 -4.34 15.62 -2.46
C LEU A 21 -4.11 14.47 -3.45
N PHE A 22 -4.83 13.37 -3.31
CA PHE A 22 -4.71 12.24 -4.21
C PHE A 22 -5.02 12.63 -5.67
N ILE A 23 -6.02 13.49 -5.90
CA ILE A 23 -6.44 13.90 -7.24
C ILE A 23 -5.31 14.61 -8.01
N PRO A 24 -4.74 15.75 -7.53
CA PRO A 24 -3.69 16.43 -8.25
C PRO A 24 -2.40 15.61 -8.39
N VAL A 25 -2.06 14.81 -7.37
CA VAL A 25 -0.89 13.93 -7.43
C VAL A 25 -1.07 12.88 -8.53
N SER A 26 -2.22 12.22 -8.58
CA SER A 26 -2.54 11.26 -9.65
C SER A 26 -2.52 11.92 -11.03
N ALA A 27 -3.08 13.13 -11.17
CA ALA A 27 -3.05 13.88 -12.42
C ALA A 27 -1.62 14.14 -12.91
N VAL A 28 -0.69 14.50 -12.01
CA VAL A 28 0.72 14.69 -12.35
C VAL A 28 1.35 13.40 -12.88
N PHE A 29 1.11 12.26 -12.23
CA PHE A 29 1.63 10.97 -12.70
C PHE A 29 1.04 10.55 -14.04
N PHE A 30 -0.24 10.79 -14.29
CA PHE A 30 -0.84 10.57 -15.60
C PHE A 30 -0.23 11.46 -16.69
N MET A 31 0.05 12.72 -16.36
CA MET A 31 0.74 13.62 -17.28
C MET A 31 2.16 13.15 -17.61
N ILE A 32 2.91 12.67 -16.62
CA ILE A 32 4.24 12.10 -16.82
C ILE A 32 4.15 10.88 -17.74
N GLY A 33 3.21 9.97 -17.50
CA GLY A 33 3.01 8.79 -18.34
C GLY A 33 2.67 9.14 -19.78
N THR A 34 1.79 10.11 -20.00
CA THR A 34 1.42 10.61 -21.33
C THR A 34 2.62 11.28 -22.02
N ALA A 35 3.41 12.06 -21.29
CA ALA A 35 4.61 12.71 -21.82
C ALA A 35 5.66 11.67 -22.25
N LEU A 36 5.89 10.64 -21.44
CA LEU A 36 6.79 9.52 -21.76
C LEU A 36 6.33 8.75 -23.00
N TYR A 37 5.04 8.45 -23.10
CA TYR A 37 4.48 7.81 -24.27
C TYR A 37 4.72 8.65 -25.54
N THR A 38 4.46 9.95 -25.48
CA THR A 38 4.68 10.84 -26.60
C THR A 38 6.16 10.96 -26.96
N TYR A 39 7.02 11.04 -25.96
CA TYR A 39 8.48 11.11 -26.13
C TYR A 39 9.03 9.90 -26.88
N TYR A 40 8.74 8.69 -26.42
CA TYR A 40 9.21 7.47 -27.07
C TYR A 40 8.46 7.13 -28.38
N LYS A 41 7.27 7.64 -28.58
CA LYS A 41 6.62 7.58 -29.90
C LYS A 41 7.29 8.48 -30.93
N THR A 42 7.85 9.61 -30.53
CA THR A 42 8.56 10.54 -31.38
C THR A 42 9.99 10.09 -31.65
N PHE A 43 10.62 9.44 -30.67
CA PHE A 43 12.01 8.97 -30.72
C PHE A 43 12.10 7.48 -30.36
N PRO A 44 11.57 6.59 -31.22
CA PRO A 44 11.49 5.16 -30.93
C PRO A 44 12.86 4.50 -30.81
N GLU A 45 13.90 5.07 -31.43
CA GLU A 45 15.29 4.60 -31.36
C GLU A 45 15.90 4.73 -29.96
N LEU A 46 15.35 5.56 -29.09
CA LEU A 46 15.84 5.76 -27.73
C LEU A 46 15.31 4.72 -26.74
N LEU A 47 14.33 3.90 -27.13
CA LEU A 47 13.78 2.83 -26.32
C LEU A 47 14.20 1.47 -26.87
N PRO A 48 15.07 0.71 -26.16
CA PRO A 48 15.47 -0.62 -26.61
C PRO A 48 14.29 -1.58 -26.72
N ALA A 49 14.36 -2.49 -27.67
CA ALA A 49 13.40 -3.58 -27.81
C ALA A 49 13.39 -4.42 -26.51
N GLY A 50 12.19 -4.61 -25.92
CA GLY A 50 12.00 -5.36 -24.67
C GLY A 50 11.84 -4.50 -23.41
N VAL A 51 11.91 -3.17 -23.51
CA VAL A 51 11.57 -2.27 -22.42
C VAL A 51 10.11 -1.84 -22.60
N GLU A 52 9.21 -2.48 -21.86
CA GLU A 52 7.76 -2.24 -21.94
C GLU A 52 7.14 -2.03 -20.56
N GLY A 53 5.93 -1.47 -20.53
CA GLY A 53 5.11 -1.33 -19.33
C GLY A 53 5.82 -0.58 -18.21
N ASP A 54 5.93 -1.22 -17.05
CA ASP A 54 6.46 -0.62 -15.81
C ASP A 54 7.95 -0.26 -15.88
N ALA A 55 8.70 -0.81 -16.85
CA ALA A 55 10.12 -0.57 -17.00
C ALA A 55 10.47 0.74 -17.73
N VAL A 56 9.53 1.33 -18.47
CA VAL A 56 9.76 2.52 -19.31
C VAL A 56 10.15 3.74 -18.47
N PHE A 57 9.46 4.00 -17.38
CA PHE A 57 9.76 5.15 -16.52
C PHE A 57 11.10 5.03 -15.78
N PRO A 58 11.42 3.91 -15.13
CA PRO A 58 12.77 3.69 -14.59
C PRO A 58 13.86 3.80 -15.65
N TYR A 59 13.65 3.28 -16.85
CA TYR A 59 14.59 3.40 -17.95
C TYR A 59 14.86 4.87 -18.33
N PHE A 60 13.81 5.66 -18.45
CA PHE A 60 13.91 7.10 -18.70
C PHE A 60 14.72 7.83 -17.62
N ILE A 61 14.47 7.52 -16.34
CA ILE A 61 15.20 8.13 -15.21
C ILE A 61 16.70 7.87 -15.32
N VAL A 62 17.09 6.66 -15.71
CA VAL A 62 18.50 6.25 -15.73
C VAL A 62 19.24 6.78 -16.96
N HIS A 63 18.59 6.85 -18.13
CA HIS A 63 19.25 7.10 -19.40
C HIS A 63 19.04 8.50 -19.98
N ALA A 64 17.91 9.14 -19.67
CA ALA A 64 17.58 10.44 -20.25
C ALA A 64 17.87 11.64 -19.35
N LEU A 65 18.02 11.42 -18.03
CA LEU A 65 18.23 12.49 -17.08
C LEU A 65 19.71 12.70 -16.73
N PRO A 66 20.12 13.93 -16.36
CA PRO A 66 21.47 14.21 -15.85
C PRO A 66 21.74 13.40 -14.57
N THR A 67 22.98 12.98 -14.36
CA THR A 67 23.41 12.10 -13.26
C THR A 67 22.98 12.55 -11.88
N GLY A 68 23.04 13.86 -11.58
CA GLY A 68 22.61 14.40 -10.30
C GLY A 68 21.09 14.26 -10.05
N LEU A 69 20.29 14.49 -11.08
CA LEU A 69 18.83 14.36 -10.99
C LEU A 69 18.40 12.90 -10.92
N THR A 70 19.05 12.02 -11.69
CA THR A 70 18.87 10.57 -11.63
C THR A 70 19.10 10.06 -10.20
N GLY A 71 20.24 10.43 -9.58
CA GLY A 71 20.55 10.01 -8.21
C GLY A 71 19.52 10.50 -7.19
N LEU A 72 19.06 11.77 -7.32
CA LEU A 72 18.03 12.33 -6.47
C LEU A 72 16.70 11.59 -6.58
N LEU A 73 16.28 11.26 -7.80
CA LEU A 73 15.02 10.54 -8.04
C LEU A 73 15.08 9.11 -7.50
N ILE A 74 16.19 8.40 -7.77
CA ILE A 74 16.39 7.05 -7.23
C ILE A 74 16.37 7.07 -5.70
N ALA A 75 17.09 7.99 -5.07
CA ALA A 75 17.07 8.14 -3.61
C ALA A 75 15.66 8.44 -3.07
N SER A 76 14.89 9.28 -3.76
CA SER A 76 13.52 9.64 -3.39
C SER A 76 12.57 8.44 -3.48
N ILE A 77 12.71 7.61 -4.52
CA ILE A 77 11.92 6.38 -4.69
C ILE A 77 12.22 5.40 -3.55
N PHE A 78 13.49 5.18 -3.24
CA PHE A 78 13.88 4.32 -2.12
C PHE A 78 13.37 4.88 -0.78
N ALA A 79 13.52 6.17 -0.52
CA ALA A 79 13.04 6.80 0.70
C ALA A 79 11.51 6.63 0.87
N ALA A 80 10.74 6.84 -0.18
CA ALA A 80 9.29 6.64 -0.18
C ALA A 80 8.92 5.16 0.07
N GLY A 81 9.59 4.23 -0.60
CA GLY A 81 9.42 2.80 -0.42
C GLY A 81 9.72 2.37 1.01
N MET A 82 10.87 2.76 1.55
CA MET A 82 11.27 2.45 2.93
C MET A 82 10.26 2.99 3.96
N SER A 83 9.78 4.22 3.79
CA SER A 83 8.76 4.81 4.66
C SER A 83 7.46 4.01 4.67
N THR A 84 7.00 3.58 3.49
CA THR A 84 5.77 2.80 3.34
C THR A 84 5.90 1.41 3.95
N VAL A 85 7.00 0.71 3.67
CA VAL A 85 7.28 -0.62 4.21
C VAL A 85 7.39 -0.58 5.73
N ALA A 86 8.18 0.34 6.29
CA ALA A 86 8.34 0.49 7.73
C ALA A 86 7.00 0.74 8.44
N THR A 87 6.16 1.59 7.86
CA THR A 87 4.82 1.88 8.40
C THR A 87 3.91 0.65 8.36
N SER A 88 3.92 -0.10 7.27
CA SER A 88 3.10 -1.30 7.09
C SER A 88 3.51 -2.40 8.07
N ILE A 89 4.81 -2.66 8.21
CA ILE A 89 5.35 -3.63 9.16
C ILE A 89 4.96 -3.26 10.60
N THR A 90 5.18 -2.01 10.99
CA THR A 90 4.86 -1.55 12.36
C THR A 90 3.37 -1.59 12.65
N SER A 91 2.52 -1.23 11.70
CA SER A 91 1.06 -1.31 11.85
C SER A 91 0.59 -2.75 12.03
N SER A 92 1.10 -3.67 11.22
CA SER A 92 0.78 -5.11 11.32
C SER A 92 1.29 -5.71 12.63
N ALA A 93 2.50 -5.34 13.07
CA ALA A 93 3.05 -5.78 14.35
C ALA A 93 2.23 -5.25 15.53
N THR A 94 1.69 -4.04 15.44
CA THR A 94 0.80 -3.48 16.46
C THR A 94 -0.50 -4.27 16.56
N ILE A 95 -1.09 -4.71 15.45
CA ILE A 95 -2.27 -5.57 15.44
C ILE A 95 -1.94 -6.93 16.11
N ILE A 96 -0.80 -7.52 15.80
CA ILE A 96 -0.37 -8.77 16.45
C ILE A 96 -0.24 -8.56 17.96
N LEU A 97 0.34 -7.45 18.40
CA LEU A 97 0.47 -7.13 19.81
C LEU A 97 -0.88 -6.97 20.50
N THR A 98 -1.79 -6.18 19.93
CA THR A 98 -3.07 -5.82 20.56
C THR A 98 -4.09 -6.95 20.49
N ASP A 99 -4.25 -7.56 19.32
CA ASP A 99 -5.35 -8.49 19.06
C ASP A 99 -5.01 -9.94 19.37
N TYR A 100 -3.73 -10.30 19.26
CA TYR A 100 -3.27 -11.67 19.55
C TYR A 100 -2.51 -11.78 20.87
N TYR A 101 -1.41 -11.05 21.05
CA TYR A 101 -0.57 -11.19 22.22
C TYR A 101 -1.29 -10.74 23.49
N ALA A 102 -1.84 -9.54 23.54
CA ALA A 102 -2.52 -9.01 24.72
C ALA A 102 -3.86 -9.71 24.99
N ARG A 103 -4.50 -10.28 23.97
CA ARG A 103 -5.79 -10.94 24.13
C ARG A 103 -5.70 -12.40 24.51
N TYR A 104 -4.76 -13.16 23.92
CA TYR A 104 -4.66 -14.62 24.07
C TYR A 104 -3.47 -15.09 24.90
N ILE A 105 -2.33 -14.39 24.87
CA ILE A 105 -1.09 -14.85 25.51
C ILE A 105 -0.93 -14.19 26.89
N ASN A 106 -0.99 -12.86 26.96
CA ASN A 106 -0.82 -12.13 28.21
C ASN A 106 -1.78 -10.95 28.29
N LYS A 107 -2.84 -11.09 29.08
CA LYS A 107 -3.91 -10.08 29.21
C LYS A 107 -3.45 -8.75 29.85
N LYS A 108 -2.32 -8.73 30.54
CA LYS A 108 -1.75 -7.53 31.17
C LYS A 108 -0.23 -7.52 30.97
N PRO A 109 0.25 -7.32 29.75
CA PRO A 109 1.68 -7.29 29.49
C PRO A 109 2.33 -6.08 30.17
N THR A 110 3.52 -6.26 30.72
CA THR A 110 4.33 -5.14 31.14
C THR A 110 4.84 -4.35 29.91
N GLU A 111 5.24 -3.10 30.10
CA GLU A 111 5.76 -2.27 29.01
C GLU A 111 6.92 -2.95 28.28
N LYS A 112 7.89 -3.52 29.03
CA LYS A 112 9.01 -4.28 28.46
C LYS A 112 8.57 -5.48 27.63
N GLN A 113 7.54 -6.21 28.07
CA GLN A 113 6.99 -7.35 27.33
C GLN A 113 6.29 -6.90 26.05
N SER A 114 5.52 -5.82 26.10
CA SER A 114 4.85 -5.23 24.93
C SER A 114 5.86 -4.78 23.88
N VAL A 115 6.90 -4.07 24.29
CA VAL A 115 7.97 -3.62 23.39
C VAL A 115 8.70 -4.82 22.78
N ARG A 116 9.04 -5.84 23.58
CA ARG A 116 9.70 -7.04 23.06
C ARG A 116 8.80 -7.79 22.06
N ALA A 117 7.51 -7.95 22.36
CA ALA A 117 6.56 -8.58 21.45
C ALA A 117 6.44 -7.80 20.14
N LEU A 118 6.43 -6.46 20.22
CA LEU A 118 6.40 -5.59 19.05
C LEU A 118 7.65 -5.78 18.17
N TYR A 119 8.85 -5.79 18.76
CA TYR A 119 10.10 -6.03 18.02
C TYR A 119 10.12 -7.40 17.34
N VAL A 120 9.75 -8.45 18.07
CA VAL A 120 9.70 -9.81 17.51
C VAL A 120 8.71 -9.87 16.36
N SER A 121 7.52 -9.29 16.51
CA SER A 121 6.52 -9.24 15.46
C SER A 121 7.00 -8.45 14.24
N ASN A 122 7.69 -7.33 14.43
CA ASN A 122 8.28 -6.54 13.32
C ASN A 122 9.29 -7.39 12.53
N VAL A 123 10.18 -8.10 13.21
CA VAL A 123 11.17 -8.95 12.56
C VAL A 123 10.51 -10.09 11.79
N LEU A 124 9.54 -10.77 12.40
CA LEU A 124 8.82 -11.87 11.74
C LEU A 124 8.07 -11.40 10.49
N ILE A 125 7.34 -10.27 10.58
CA ILE A 125 6.63 -9.70 9.43
C ILE A 125 7.62 -9.25 8.35
N GLY A 126 8.75 -8.65 8.75
CA GLY A 126 9.81 -8.26 7.82
C GLY A 126 10.37 -9.46 7.05
N ILE A 127 10.65 -10.57 7.74
CA ILE A 127 11.10 -11.81 7.10
C ILE A 127 10.04 -12.36 6.14
N ILE A 128 8.79 -12.43 6.56
CA ILE A 128 7.67 -12.84 5.67
C ILE A 128 7.59 -11.93 4.46
N GLY A 129 7.72 -10.61 4.66
CA GLY A 129 7.72 -9.62 3.58
C GLY A 129 8.83 -9.86 2.55
N ILE A 130 10.04 -10.26 3.00
CA ILE A 130 11.14 -10.61 2.11
C ILE A 130 10.78 -11.84 1.25
N PHE A 131 10.25 -12.90 1.86
CA PHE A 131 9.84 -14.09 1.10
C PHE A 131 8.74 -13.78 0.09
N VAL A 132 7.76 -12.96 0.46
CA VAL A 132 6.72 -12.51 -0.47
C VAL A 132 7.33 -11.69 -1.61
N ALA A 133 8.23 -10.75 -1.31
CA ALA A 133 8.92 -9.95 -2.32
C ALA A 133 9.71 -10.82 -3.31
N LEU A 134 10.41 -11.86 -2.80
CA LEU A 134 11.14 -12.80 -3.66
C LEU A 134 10.20 -13.61 -4.58
N ALA A 135 9.01 -13.98 -4.09
CA ALA A 135 8.01 -14.67 -4.91
C ALA A 135 7.46 -13.76 -6.03
N PHE A 136 7.45 -12.44 -5.82
CA PHE A 136 6.99 -11.46 -6.80
C PHE A 136 8.03 -11.05 -7.84
N LEU A 137 9.28 -11.49 -7.73
CA LEU A 137 10.36 -11.14 -8.69
C LEU A 137 10.07 -11.57 -10.13
N ASN A 138 9.28 -12.63 -10.32
CA ASN A 138 8.96 -13.19 -11.64
C ASN A 138 7.59 -12.72 -12.18
N VAL A 139 6.96 -11.74 -11.55
CA VAL A 139 5.67 -11.19 -11.98
C VAL A 139 5.93 -10.10 -13.02
N GLU A 140 5.31 -10.19 -14.19
CA GLU A 140 5.52 -9.27 -15.31
C GLU A 140 5.11 -7.82 -14.98
N SER A 141 4.02 -7.64 -14.22
CA SER A 141 3.57 -6.33 -13.76
C SER A 141 3.27 -6.35 -12.26
N ALA A 142 4.11 -5.67 -11.49
CA ALA A 142 3.91 -5.51 -10.05
C ALA A 142 2.64 -4.72 -9.73
N LEU A 143 2.27 -3.78 -10.61
CA LEU A 143 1.06 -2.96 -10.44
C LEU A 143 -0.21 -3.79 -10.63
N ASP A 144 -0.28 -4.65 -11.64
CA ASP A 144 -1.43 -5.53 -11.88
C ASP A 144 -1.61 -6.53 -10.76
N ALA A 145 -0.53 -7.13 -10.28
CA ALA A 145 -0.56 -8.01 -9.10
C ALA A 145 -1.06 -7.27 -7.85
N TRP A 146 -0.62 -6.03 -7.64
CA TRP A 146 -1.11 -5.18 -6.56
C TRP A 146 -2.61 -4.89 -6.69
N TRP A 147 -3.10 -4.51 -7.87
CA TRP A 147 -4.51 -4.24 -8.10
C TRP A 147 -5.36 -5.48 -7.90
N ALA A 148 -4.91 -6.66 -8.38
CA ALA A 148 -5.61 -7.92 -8.19
C ALA A 148 -5.75 -8.27 -6.69
N LEU A 149 -4.66 -8.18 -5.92
CA LEU A 149 -4.70 -8.42 -4.47
C LEU A 149 -5.55 -7.38 -3.73
N SER A 150 -5.37 -6.10 -4.05
CA SER A 150 -6.10 -5.01 -3.41
C SER A 150 -7.60 -5.09 -3.66
N SER A 151 -8.03 -5.55 -4.84
CA SER A 151 -9.46 -5.68 -5.17
C SER A 151 -10.17 -6.70 -4.30
N ILE A 152 -9.49 -7.81 -3.97
CA ILE A 152 -10.03 -8.87 -3.10
C ILE A 152 -10.34 -8.29 -1.70
N PHE A 153 -9.40 -7.53 -1.13
CA PHE A 153 -9.55 -6.97 0.22
C PHE A 153 -10.46 -5.74 0.26
N SER A 154 -10.36 -4.84 -0.72
CA SER A 154 -11.11 -3.59 -0.71
C SER A 154 -12.60 -3.79 -0.96
N GLY A 155 -12.98 -4.77 -1.79
CA GLY A 155 -14.38 -5.10 -2.03
C GLY A 155 -15.10 -5.54 -0.76
N GLY A 156 -14.49 -6.45 0.01
CA GLY A 156 -15.04 -6.90 1.29
C GLY A 156 -15.13 -5.77 2.32
N MET A 157 -14.09 -4.94 2.44
CA MET A 157 -14.11 -3.79 3.36
C MET A 157 -15.20 -2.77 2.98
N LEU A 158 -15.29 -2.40 1.71
CA LEU A 158 -16.31 -1.46 1.25
C LEU A 158 -17.71 -2.00 1.54
N GLY A 159 -17.95 -3.29 1.27
CA GLY A 159 -19.20 -3.96 1.56
C GLY A 159 -19.58 -3.91 3.05
N LEU A 160 -18.62 -4.16 3.95
CA LEU A 160 -18.84 -4.05 5.39
C LEU A 160 -19.22 -2.64 5.83
N PHE A 161 -18.53 -1.61 5.33
CA PHE A 161 -18.85 -0.22 5.65
C PHE A 161 -20.21 0.19 5.12
N LEU A 162 -20.56 -0.19 3.89
CA LEU A 162 -21.88 0.07 3.31
C LEU A 162 -22.99 -0.66 4.07
N LEU A 163 -22.77 -1.92 4.44
CA LEU A 163 -23.74 -2.67 5.25
C LEU A 163 -23.98 -1.97 6.59
N GLY A 164 -22.93 -1.54 7.29
CA GLY A 164 -23.05 -0.82 8.56
C GLY A 164 -23.70 0.55 8.43
N TYR A 165 -23.52 1.22 7.28
CA TYR A 165 -24.14 2.52 7.01
C TYR A 165 -25.62 2.41 6.63
N ILE A 166 -25.97 1.44 5.77
CA ILE A 166 -27.34 1.28 5.23
C ILE A 166 -28.24 0.53 6.21
N SER A 167 -27.72 -0.51 6.88
CA SER A 167 -28.51 -1.38 7.73
C SER A 167 -28.17 -1.24 9.21
N LYS A 168 -29.06 -0.61 9.97
CA LYS A 168 -28.98 -0.54 11.44
C LYS A 168 -29.29 -1.88 12.14
N LYS A 169 -29.75 -2.90 11.39
CA LYS A 169 -30.12 -4.23 11.90
C LYS A 169 -29.11 -5.31 11.50
N ALA A 170 -28.04 -4.96 10.82
CA ALA A 170 -27.01 -5.91 10.42
C ALA A 170 -26.39 -6.61 11.63
N ARG A 171 -26.33 -7.94 11.60
CA ARG A 171 -25.73 -8.79 12.63
C ARG A 171 -24.31 -9.20 12.22
N ASN A 172 -23.52 -9.66 13.19
CA ASN A 172 -22.18 -10.15 12.95
C ASN A 172 -22.11 -11.27 11.89
N VAL A 173 -23.18 -12.08 11.76
CA VAL A 173 -23.26 -13.14 10.75
C VAL A 173 -23.38 -12.56 9.34
N ASP A 174 -24.19 -11.52 9.15
CA ASP A 174 -24.35 -10.86 7.85
C ASP A 174 -23.05 -10.21 7.37
N ALA A 175 -22.31 -9.59 8.30
CA ALA A 175 -21.00 -9.03 8.04
C ALA A 175 -19.97 -10.12 7.67
N CYS A 176 -20.01 -11.26 8.34
CA CYS A 176 -19.14 -12.40 8.07
C CYS A 176 -19.41 -13.00 6.69
N LEU A 177 -20.68 -13.19 6.33
CA LEU A 177 -21.10 -13.70 5.02
C LEU A 177 -20.67 -12.76 3.89
N LEU A 178 -20.80 -11.46 4.08
CA LEU A 178 -20.47 -10.47 3.07
C LEU A 178 -18.95 -10.39 2.83
N TYR A 179 -18.14 -10.61 3.87
CA TYR A 179 -16.69 -10.64 3.77
C TYR A 179 -16.16 -11.94 3.16
N THR A 180 -16.84 -13.06 3.38
CA THR A 180 -16.42 -14.40 2.92
C THR A 180 -17.06 -14.81 1.60
N SER A 181 -18.11 -14.11 1.13
CA SER A 181 -18.75 -14.41 -0.14
C SER A 181 -17.82 -14.09 -1.30
N PRO A 182 -17.50 -15.08 -2.17
CA PRO A 182 -16.73 -14.79 -3.37
C PRO A 182 -17.53 -13.83 -4.26
N SER A 183 -16.88 -12.74 -4.69
CA SER A 183 -17.46 -11.87 -5.71
C SER A 183 -17.68 -12.70 -6.98
N PRO A 184 -18.87 -12.71 -7.58
CA PRO A 184 -19.06 -13.36 -8.85
C PRO A 184 -18.14 -12.65 -9.87
N ARG A 185 -17.17 -13.40 -10.39
CA ARG A 185 -16.42 -13.03 -11.58
C ARG A 185 -17.17 -13.61 -12.75
N ASP A 186 -17.75 -12.73 -13.53
CA ASP A 186 -18.10 -13.03 -14.92
C ASP A 186 -16.86 -12.86 -15.79
#